data_f91f2b91e24aff591596b7e62d6ab577
#
_entry.id   f91f2b91e24aff591596b7e62d6ab577
#
_cell.length_a   1.000
_cell.length_b   1.000
_cell.length_c   1.000
_cell.angle_alpha   90.00
_cell.angle_beta   90.00
_cell.angle_gamma   90.00
#
_symmetry.space_group_name_H-M   'P 1'
#
loop_
_entity.id
_entity.type
_entity.pdbx_description
1 polymer ?
#
loop_
_entity_poly.entity_id
_entity_poly.type
_entity_poly.pdbx_seq_one_letter_code
_entity_poly.pdbx_strand_id
1 'polypeptide(L)'
;MRSRHKMKDSGMAWGARIAGAVLLLAGLGLIAWNEHRVMNYGAAMSRHGSPVLDLGTQGRPTAGQYGSMTRVNGVPQILDAPRDPEFNIRAESPILIRHVEMFQWREITVAGSTHYELDWVDRPIDATNFAKPAGHVNPGAFPIQGRQFEAGEVKLGNFKLSTPIIRAFPGRIDITPDEHTLPANLAATFQRVDDKLVTSSKPSNPRLGDLRISWEAVPVQSMTVLARIDGDTLAPREAADGDQGFDVQVGDRSLLDVLPAMPEPPQAVLLVRLVAFVLAALGAFLLACTSRLRSDVLFAVGIGAVAVPAVAGVMWLAGDAMTASVWLLVAVLGAGLAIWRVQQRSASHSE
;
A
#
# COMPACT_ATOMS: atom_id res chain seq x y z
N MET A 1 9.72 70.13 21.70
CA MET A 1 9.42 68.78 22.32
C MET A 1 8.24 68.02 21.66
N ARG A 2 7.24 68.67 21.06
CA ARG A 2 6.09 68.05 20.37
C ARG A 2 6.40 67.27 19.09
N SER A 3 7.48 67.57 18.36
CA SER A 3 7.83 66.92 17.05
C SER A 3 8.39 65.50 17.24
N ARG A 4 9.18 65.22 18.30
CA ARG A 4 9.76 63.87 18.54
C ARG A 4 8.70 62.84 18.98
N HIS A 5 7.62 63.26 19.67
CA HIS A 5 6.54 62.33 20.08
C HIS A 5 5.70 61.88 18.86
N LYS A 6 5.35 62.81 17.95
CA LYS A 6 4.60 62.47 16.69
C LYS A 6 5.35 61.50 15.78
N MET A 7 6.70 61.60 15.70
CA MET A 7 7.53 60.73 14.87
C MET A 7 7.68 59.32 15.45
N LYS A 8 7.68 59.21 16.80
CA LYS A 8 7.73 57.91 17.50
C LYS A 8 6.40 57.16 17.40
N ASP A 9 5.26 57.88 17.46
CA ASP A 9 3.93 57.30 17.29
C ASP A 9 3.65 56.81 15.87
N SER A 10 4.19 57.52 14.83
CA SER A 10 4.04 57.11 13.45
C SER A 10 4.88 55.84 13.11
N GLY A 11 6.09 55.72 13.66
CA GLY A 11 6.93 54.53 13.50
C GLY A 11 6.36 53.26 14.14
N MET A 12 5.79 53.45 15.35
CA MET A 12 5.16 52.33 16.06
C MET A 12 3.86 51.86 15.38
N ALA A 13 3.08 52.77 14.82
CA ALA A 13 1.88 52.45 14.05
C ALA A 13 2.24 51.74 12.71
N TRP A 14 3.36 52.07 12.08
CA TRP A 14 3.83 51.44 10.88
C TRP A 14 4.35 49.99 11.15
N GLY A 15 5.10 49.80 12.22
CA GLY A 15 5.55 48.50 12.68
C GLY A 15 4.39 47.53 12.98
N ALA A 16 3.34 48.04 13.67
CA ALA A 16 2.13 47.24 13.96
C ALA A 16 1.39 46.84 12.67
N ARG A 17 1.34 47.70 11.62
CA ARG A 17 0.72 47.34 10.35
C ARG A 17 1.50 46.25 9.63
N ILE A 18 2.82 46.35 9.58
CA ILE A 18 3.67 45.34 8.94
C ILE A 18 3.51 44.00 9.67
N ALA A 19 3.59 44.01 10.99
CA ALA A 19 3.38 42.80 11.78
C ALA A 19 1.99 42.19 11.58
N GLY A 20 0.95 43.03 11.49
CA GLY A 20 -0.42 42.62 11.21
C GLY A 20 -0.56 41.97 9.83
N ALA A 21 0.04 42.60 8.79
CA ALA A 21 0.03 42.02 7.45
C ALA A 21 0.77 40.67 7.38
N VAL A 22 1.93 40.58 8.02
CA VAL A 22 2.71 39.33 8.07
C VAL A 22 1.92 38.21 8.78
N LEU A 23 1.28 38.50 9.91
CA LEU A 23 0.48 37.50 10.64
C LEU A 23 -0.76 37.06 9.82
N LEU A 24 -1.43 38.01 9.17
CA LEU A 24 -2.57 37.67 8.32
C LEU A 24 -2.12 36.73 7.16
N LEU A 25 -1.07 37.11 6.44
CA LEU A 25 -0.54 36.31 5.35
C LEU A 25 -0.03 34.95 5.83
N ALA A 26 0.61 34.88 7.00
CA ALA A 26 1.03 33.62 7.62
C ALA A 26 -0.18 32.71 7.95
N GLY A 27 -1.26 33.28 8.49
CA GLY A 27 -2.50 32.54 8.72
C GLY A 27 -3.12 32.01 7.43
N LEU A 28 -3.19 32.83 6.39
CA LEU A 28 -3.70 32.41 5.06
C LEU A 28 -2.80 31.38 4.39
N GLY A 29 -1.48 31.51 4.48
CA GLY A 29 -0.54 30.52 3.97
C GLY A 29 -0.64 29.19 4.71
N LEU A 30 -0.80 29.24 6.04
CA LEU A 30 -0.91 28.07 6.88
C LEU A 30 -2.20 27.27 6.57
N ILE A 31 -3.34 27.95 6.40
CA ILE A 31 -4.58 27.26 6.00
C ILE A 31 -4.48 26.68 4.60
N ALA A 32 -3.92 27.41 3.64
CA ALA A 32 -3.75 26.93 2.28
C ALA A 32 -2.85 25.67 2.25
N TRP A 33 -1.74 25.68 2.97
CA TRP A 33 -0.86 24.54 3.09
C TRP A 33 -1.56 23.33 3.74
N ASN A 34 -2.31 23.55 4.81
CA ASN A 34 -3.03 22.48 5.50
C ASN A 34 -4.11 21.85 4.60
N GLU A 35 -4.96 22.67 3.96
CA GLU A 35 -6.01 22.15 3.08
C GLU A 35 -5.43 21.47 1.85
N HIS A 36 -4.31 21.96 1.30
CA HIS A 36 -3.61 21.29 0.21
C HIS A 36 -3.15 19.89 0.60
N ARG A 37 -2.60 19.70 1.82
CA ARG A 37 -2.23 18.37 2.33
C ARG A 37 -3.44 17.45 2.47
N VAL A 38 -4.55 17.98 3.01
CA VAL A 38 -5.80 17.20 3.17
C VAL A 38 -6.35 16.78 1.81
N MET A 39 -6.38 17.68 0.84
CA MET A 39 -6.85 17.41 -0.53
C MET A 39 -5.96 16.39 -1.24
N ASN A 40 -4.65 16.55 -1.17
CA ASN A 40 -3.70 15.61 -1.80
C ASN A 40 -3.81 14.21 -1.22
N TYR A 41 -3.97 14.11 0.10
CA TYR A 41 -4.20 12.83 0.76
C TYR A 41 -5.52 12.20 0.30
N GLY A 42 -6.61 12.96 0.30
CA GLY A 42 -7.92 12.51 -0.19
C GLY A 42 -7.88 12.07 -1.66
N ALA A 43 -7.21 12.83 -2.52
CA ALA A 43 -7.05 12.49 -3.93
C ALA A 43 -6.17 11.26 -4.16
N ALA A 44 -5.14 11.04 -3.33
CA ALA A 44 -4.35 9.83 -3.37
C ALA A 44 -5.19 8.61 -2.94
N MET A 45 -5.96 8.74 -1.87
CA MET A 45 -6.89 7.70 -1.42
C MET A 45 -7.94 7.34 -2.49
N SER A 46 -8.53 8.33 -3.16
CA SER A 46 -9.55 8.08 -4.18
C SER A 46 -9.00 7.43 -5.46
N ARG A 47 -7.73 7.63 -5.79
CA ARG A 47 -7.07 6.94 -6.92
C ARG A 47 -7.01 5.42 -6.75
N HIS A 48 -7.02 4.92 -5.53
CA HIS A 48 -7.10 3.49 -5.23
C HIS A 48 -8.53 2.94 -5.20
N GLY A 49 -9.52 3.69 -5.69
CA GLY A 49 -10.92 3.27 -5.87
C GLY A 49 -11.81 3.40 -4.64
N SER A 50 -11.24 3.50 -3.45
CA SER A 50 -11.90 3.78 -2.18
C SER A 50 -10.86 4.11 -1.10
N PRO A 51 -11.25 4.69 0.04
CA PRO A 51 -10.35 4.79 1.19
C PRO A 51 -9.80 3.43 1.57
N VAL A 52 -8.48 3.30 1.65
CA VAL A 52 -7.86 2.06 2.11
C VAL A 52 -8.03 1.96 3.62
N LEU A 53 -8.67 0.90 4.07
CA LEU A 53 -8.90 0.63 5.48
C LEU A 53 -7.66 -0.06 6.06
N ASP A 54 -7.09 0.48 7.12
CA ASP A 54 -6.04 -0.21 7.88
C ASP A 54 -6.68 -1.01 9.00
N LEU A 55 -6.83 -2.32 8.79
CA LEU A 55 -7.46 -3.23 9.75
C LEU A 55 -6.44 -3.97 10.61
N GLY A 56 -5.14 -3.88 10.29
CA GLY A 56 -4.08 -4.51 11.05
C GLY A 56 -4.27 -6.03 11.22
N THR A 57 -3.86 -6.56 12.39
CA THR A 57 -3.96 -8.01 12.71
C THR A 57 -5.33 -8.45 13.20
N GLN A 58 -6.17 -7.53 13.66
CA GLN A 58 -7.47 -7.80 14.29
C GLN A 58 -8.67 -7.53 13.38
N GLY A 59 -8.40 -7.19 12.13
CA GLY A 59 -9.44 -6.85 11.17
C GLY A 59 -10.48 -7.95 11.01
N ARG A 60 -11.76 -7.55 10.97
CA ARG A 60 -12.89 -8.47 10.75
C ARG A 60 -13.73 -7.99 9.56
N PRO A 61 -14.26 -8.91 8.75
CA PRO A 61 -15.18 -8.53 7.70
C PRO A 61 -16.42 -7.88 8.29
N THR A 62 -16.75 -6.69 7.81
CA THR A 62 -17.95 -5.93 8.21
C THR A 62 -18.72 -5.52 6.96
N ALA A 63 -20.01 -5.72 6.94
CA ALA A 63 -20.86 -5.48 5.76
C ALA A 63 -20.72 -4.07 5.15
N GLY A 64 -20.52 -3.04 6.00
CA GLY A 64 -20.30 -1.66 5.53
C GLY A 64 -18.94 -1.40 4.88
N GLN A 65 -18.04 -2.38 4.87
CA GLN A 65 -16.68 -2.27 4.31
C GLN A 65 -16.50 -3.09 3.03
N TYR A 66 -17.53 -3.82 2.59
CA TYR A 66 -17.43 -4.64 1.38
C TYR A 66 -17.13 -3.78 0.15
N GLY A 67 -16.24 -4.28 -0.69
CA GLY A 67 -15.74 -3.57 -1.86
C GLY A 67 -14.57 -2.62 -1.58
N SER A 68 -14.30 -2.27 -0.31
CA SER A 68 -13.18 -1.40 0.05
C SER A 68 -11.85 -2.13 -0.03
N MET A 69 -10.79 -1.41 -0.41
CA MET A 69 -9.41 -1.87 -0.26
C MET A 69 -9.02 -1.86 1.22
N THR A 70 -8.32 -2.89 1.66
CA THR A 70 -7.87 -2.99 3.05
C THR A 70 -6.44 -3.51 3.14
N ARG A 71 -5.73 -3.05 4.15
CA ARG A 71 -4.47 -3.62 4.62
C ARG A 71 -4.76 -4.52 5.82
N VAL A 72 -4.35 -5.78 5.71
CA VAL A 72 -4.38 -6.77 6.80
C VAL A 72 -2.98 -7.36 6.93
N ASN A 73 -2.49 -7.51 8.15
CA ASN A 73 -1.20 -8.12 8.43
C ASN A 73 -1.31 -9.22 9.49
N GLY A 74 -0.36 -10.14 9.49
CA GLY A 74 -0.29 -11.22 10.44
C GLY A 74 0.43 -12.45 9.89
N VAL A 75 0.37 -13.54 10.65
CA VAL A 75 0.87 -14.84 10.21
C VAL A 75 -0.32 -15.61 9.61
N PRO A 76 -0.22 -16.08 8.34
CA PRO A 76 -1.27 -16.86 7.72
C PRO A 76 -1.54 -18.16 8.49
N GLN A 77 -2.80 -18.51 8.66
CA GLN A 77 -3.24 -19.79 9.23
C GLN A 77 -3.66 -20.73 8.10
N ILE A 78 -3.02 -21.87 8.00
CA ILE A 78 -3.31 -22.90 7.01
C ILE A 78 -4.34 -23.84 7.61
N LEU A 79 -5.57 -23.81 7.09
CA LEU A 79 -6.68 -24.64 7.60
C LEU A 79 -6.83 -25.93 6.80
N ASP A 80 -6.52 -25.88 5.50
CA ASP A 80 -6.50 -27.05 4.63
C ASP A 80 -5.18 -27.03 3.82
N ALA A 81 -4.20 -27.77 4.35
CA ALA A 81 -2.84 -27.77 3.85
C ALA A 81 -2.71 -28.51 2.50
N PRO A 82 -1.88 -28.02 1.56
CA PRO A 82 -1.66 -28.64 0.27
C PRO A 82 -1.02 -30.02 0.41
N ARG A 83 -1.42 -30.92 -0.48
CA ARG A 83 -0.90 -32.27 -0.56
C ARG A 83 -0.61 -32.65 -1.99
N ASP A 84 0.53 -33.28 -2.20
CA ASP A 84 0.82 -34.03 -3.41
C ASP A 84 0.24 -35.44 -3.26
N PRO A 85 -0.87 -35.76 -3.94
CA PRO A 85 -1.54 -37.05 -3.75
C PRO A 85 -0.76 -38.21 -4.36
N GLU A 86 0.10 -37.96 -5.32
CA GLU A 86 0.88 -39.00 -6.02
C GLU A 86 2.02 -39.52 -5.12
N PHE A 87 2.72 -38.63 -4.43
CA PHE A 87 3.82 -38.95 -3.53
C PHE A 87 3.44 -38.96 -2.07
N ASN A 88 2.21 -38.59 -1.75
CA ASN A 88 1.71 -38.50 -0.39
C ASN A 88 2.51 -37.48 0.47
N ILE A 89 3.07 -36.45 -0.17
CA ILE A 89 3.79 -35.35 0.52
C ILE A 89 2.79 -34.26 0.90
N ARG A 90 2.86 -33.78 2.12
CA ARG A 90 2.06 -32.68 2.67
C ARG A 90 2.99 -31.65 3.32
N ALA A 91 2.62 -30.39 3.24
CA ALA A 91 3.32 -29.31 3.94
C ALA A 91 2.30 -28.37 4.61
N GLU A 92 2.56 -27.97 5.85
CA GLU A 92 1.80 -26.91 6.53
C GLU A 92 2.23 -25.54 5.98
N SER A 93 1.81 -25.26 4.76
CA SER A 93 2.25 -24.16 3.91
C SER A 93 1.10 -23.69 3.01
N PRO A 94 1.09 -22.43 2.55
CA PRO A 94 0.12 -21.97 1.55
C PRO A 94 0.25 -22.67 0.20
N ILE A 95 1.48 -23.06 -0.17
CA ILE A 95 1.79 -23.65 -1.47
C ILE A 95 2.88 -24.71 -1.29
N LEU A 96 2.67 -25.85 -1.94
CA LEU A 96 3.64 -26.92 -2.11
C LEU A 96 3.92 -27.09 -3.61
N ILE A 97 5.20 -27.15 -4.00
CA ILE A 97 5.63 -27.26 -5.40
C ILE A 97 6.47 -28.52 -5.55
N ARG A 98 6.10 -29.36 -6.49
CA ARG A 98 6.90 -30.50 -6.94
C ARG A 98 7.72 -30.11 -8.15
N HIS A 99 9.03 -30.24 -8.08
CA HIS A 99 9.97 -30.16 -9.17
C HIS A 99 10.34 -31.53 -9.65
N VAL A 100 10.44 -31.69 -10.95
CA VAL A 100 10.86 -32.95 -11.59
C VAL A 100 11.95 -32.65 -12.60
N GLU A 101 13.05 -33.35 -12.47
CA GLU A 101 14.17 -33.26 -13.40
C GLU A 101 14.47 -34.66 -13.97
N MET A 102 14.91 -34.71 -15.21
CA MET A 102 15.35 -35.95 -15.86
C MET A 102 16.81 -35.80 -16.27
N PHE A 103 17.59 -36.85 -16.06
CA PHE A 103 18.97 -36.89 -16.52
C PHE A 103 18.97 -37.16 -18.03
N GLN A 104 19.38 -36.13 -18.81
CA GLN A 104 19.28 -36.17 -20.29
C GLN A 104 20.38 -35.34 -20.95
N TRP A 105 20.56 -35.56 -22.26
CA TRP A 105 21.51 -34.81 -23.07
C TRP A 105 21.08 -33.35 -23.20
N ARG A 106 22.04 -32.47 -23.07
CA ARG A 106 21.95 -31.06 -23.40
C ARG A 106 22.97 -30.71 -24.48
N GLU A 107 22.56 -29.86 -25.38
CA GLU A 107 23.47 -29.17 -26.29
C GLU A 107 23.77 -27.78 -25.72
N ILE A 108 25.03 -27.46 -25.52
CA ILE A 108 25.50 -26.17 -25.04
C ILE A 108 26.51 -25.59 -26.03
N THR A 109 26.43 -24.28 -26.26
CA THR A 109 27.39 -23.57 -27.13
C THR A 109 28.23 -22.65 -26.26
N VAL A 110 29.53 -22.90 -26.21
CA VAL A 110 30.52 -22.10 -25.49
C VAL A 110 31.55 -21.56 -26.49
N ALA A 111 31.70 -20.26 -26.53
CA ALA A 111 32.62 -19.56 -27.43
C ALA A 111 32.53 -20.02 -28.92
N GLY A 112 31.30 -20.29 -29.39
CA GLY A 112 31.04 -20.74 -30.76
C GLY A 112 31.28 -22.25 -31.03
N SER A 113 31.69 -23.02 -30.03
CA SER A 113 31.85 -24.46 -30.07
C SER A 113 30.69 -25.18 -29.43
N THR A 114 30.09 -26.16 -30.10
CA THR A 114 28.97 -26.96 -29.58
C THR A 114 29.51 -28.18 -28.84
N HIS A 115 29.00 -28.38 -27.61
CA HIS A 115 29.32 -29.49 -26.73
C HIS A 115 28.03 -30.21 -26.32
N TYR A 116 28.15 -31.47 -25.95
CA TYR A 116 27.06 -32.31 -25.47
C TYR A 116 27.42 -32.85 -24.09
N GLU A 117 26.52 -32.68 -23.13
CA GLU A 117 26.69 -33.19 -21.80
C GLU A 117 25.39 -33.80 -21.26
N LEU A 118 25.52 -34.75 -20.32
CA LEU A 118 24.40 -35.27 -19.55
C LEU A 118 24.21 -34.43 -18.29
N ASP A 119 22.99 -33.93 -18.08
CA ASP A 119 22.67 -33.11 -16.94
C ASP A 119 21.22 -33.35 -16.49
N TRP A 120 20.90 -32.90 -15.28
CA TRP A 120 19.54 -32.86 -14.75
C TRP A 120 18.81 -31.62 -15.30
N VAL A 121 17.71 -31.86 -15.97
CA VAL A 121 16.95 -30.80 -16.66
C VAL A 121 15.46 -30.92 -16.33
N ASP A 122 14.82 -29.81 -16.05
CA ASP A 122 13.43 -29.68 -15.59
C ASP A 122 12.36 -29.77 -16.68
N ARG A 123 12.78 -29.95 -17.95
CA ARG A 123 11.88 -30.04 -19.10
C ARG A 123 12.41 -31.08 -20.12
N PRO A 124 11.53 -31.71 -20.90
CA PRO A 124 11.97 -32.56 -21.98
C PRO A 124 12.76 -31.75 -23.03
N ILE A 125 13.91 -32.30 -23.47
CA ILE A 125 14.70 -31.74 -24.55
C ILE A 125 14.52 -32.64 -25.77
N ASP A 126 14.04 -32.05 -26.85
CA ASP A 126 13.96 -32.75 -28.16
C ASP A 126 15.34 -32.74 -28.80
N ALA A 127 16.03 -33.89 -28.70
CA ALA A 127 17.36 -34.08 -29.23
C ALA A 127 17.42 -34.12 -30.78
N THR A 128 16.28 -34.17 -31.46
CA THR A 128 16.25 -34.08 -32.95
C THR A 128 16.65 -32.68 -33.43
N ASN A 129 16.54 -31.69 -32.58
CA ASN A 129 16.93 -30.29 -32.81
C ASN A 129 18.43 -30.02 -32.56
N PHE A 130 19.18 -31.01 -32.07
CA PHE A 130 20.62 -30.84 -31.84
C PHE A 130 21.41 -30.73 -33.16
N ALA A 131 22.51 -30.04 -33.16
CA ALA A 131 23.41 -29.98 -34.34
C ALA A 131 23.96 -31.34 -34.71
N LYS A 132 24.13 -32.26 -33.74
CA LYS A 132 24.49 -33.68 -33.95
C LYS A 132 23.59 -34.58 -33.11
N PRO A 133 22.40 -35.00 -33.63
CA PRO A 133 21.46 -35.85 -32.87
C PRO A 133 21.99 -37.28 -32.66
N ALA A 134 22.81 -37.80 -33.59
CA ALA A 134 23.32 -39.17 -33.48
C ALA A 134 24.18 -39.35 -32.22
N GLY A 135 23.80 -40.30 -31.38
CA GLY A 135 24.45 -40.58 -30.09
C GLY A 135 23.96 -39.74 -28.89
N HIS A 136 23.06 -38.78 -29.11
CA HIS A 136 22.54 -37.89 -28.08
C HIS A 136 21.00 -37.96 -27.98
N VAL A 137 20.44 -39.15 -28.14
CA VAL A 137 18.97 -39.35 -28.09
C VAL A 137 18.46 -39.25 -26.66
N ASN A 138 17.42 -38.47 -26.44
CA ASN A 138 16.74 -38.32 -25.13
C ASN A 138 15.49 -39.20 -25.02
N PRO A 139 15.06 -39.55 -23.79
CA PRO A 139 13.89 -40.42 -23.55
C PRO A 139 12.54 -39.82 -23.97
N GLY A 140 12.46 -38.53 -24.19
CA GLY A 140 11.22 -37.81 -24.53
C GLY A 140 10.47 -37.27 -23.32
N ALA A 141 9.13 -37.43 -23.29
CA ALA A 141 8.29 -36.87 -22.28
C ALA A 141 8.60 -37.43 -20.87
N PHE A 142 8.49 -36.57 -19.87
CA PHE A 142 8.62 -36.98 -18.45
C PHE A 142 7.42 -37.84 -18.04
N PRO A 143 7.62 -38.99 -17.43
CA PRO A 143 6.52 -39.82 -16.93
C PRO A 143 5.80 -39.22 -15.74
N ILE A 144 6.46 -38.33 -15.01
CA ILE A 144 5.93 -37.56 -13.87
C ILE A 144 6.17 -36.08 -14.18
N GLN A 145 5.15 -35.26 -13.91
CA GLN A 145 5.20 -33.83 -14.20
C GLN A 145 5.43 -33.01 -12.93
N GLY A 146 6.19 -31.90 -13.04
CA GLY A 146 6.22 -30.88 -12.01
C GLY A 146 4.82 -30.28 -11.80
N ARG A 147 4.46 -29.96 -10.55
CA ARG A 147 3.13 -29.45 -10.21
C ARG A 147 3.14 -28.59 -8.96
N GLN A 148 2.30 -27.53 -8.97
CA GLN A 148 2.01 -26.73 -7.81
C GLN A 148 0.68 -27.18 -7.19
N PHE A 149 0.66 -27.28 -5.85
CA PHE A 149 -0.50 -27.60 -5.04
C PHE A 149 -0.74 -26.42 -4.10
N GLU A 150 -1.97 -25.95 -4.02
CA GLU A 150 -2.36 -24.83 -3.20
C GLU A 150 -3.15 -25.32 -2.00
N ALA A 151 -3.04 -24.62 -0.88
CA ALA A 151 -3.88 -24.84 0.28
C ALA A 151 -5.36 -24.59 -0.08
N GLY A 152 -6.23 -25.45 0.40
CA GLY A 152 -7.68 -25.31 0.17
C GLY A 152 -8.26 -24.11 0.91
N GLU A 153 -7.78 -23.81 2.11
CA GLU A 153 -8.19 -22.65 2.89
C GLU A 153 -7.01 -22.05 3.68
N VAL A 154 -6.77 -20.76 3.46
CA VAL A 154 -5.79 -19.94 4.20
C VAL A 154 -6.49 -18.72 4.75
N LYS A 155 -6.23 -18.40 6.03
CA LYS A 155 -6.73 -17.17 6.67
C LYS A 155 -5.58 -16.24 7.06
N LEU A 156 -5.81 -14.95 6.93
CA LEU A 156 -4.98 -13.89 7.48
C LEU A 156 -5.83 -13.02 8.40
N GLY A 157 -5.55 -13.04 9.69
CA GLY A 157 -6.48 -12.52 10.70
C GLY A 157 -7.82 -13.25 10.64
N ASN A 158 -8.91 -12.52 10.42
CA ASN A 158 -10.26 -13.11 10.30
C ASN A 158 -10.75 -13.22 8.83
N PHE A 159 -9.88 -12.96 7.86
CA PHE A 159 -10.23 -13.04 6.44
C PHE A 159 -9.68 -14.31 5.80
N LYS A 160 -10.46 -14.93 4.94
CA LYS A 160 -9.98 -15.92 4.00
C LYS A 160 -9.18 -15.23 2.89
N LEU A 161 -8.21 -15.92 2.34
CA LEU A 161 -7.45 -15.43 1.19
C LEU A 161 -7.93 -16.14 -0.08
N SER A 162 -8.14 -15.35 -1.14
CA SER A 162 -8.42 -15.91 -2.46
C SER A 162 -7.17 -16.54 -3.07
N THR A 163 -7.37 -17.50 -3.97
CA THR A 163 -6.29 -18.23 -4.66
C THR A 163 -5.24 -17.31 -5.32
N PRO A 164 -5.59 -16.22 -6.01
CA PRO A 164 -4.59 -15.32 -6.58
C PRO A 164 -3.64 -14.71 -5.54
N ILE A 165 -4.17 -14.36 -4.36
CA ILE A 165 -3.37 -13.81 -3.26
C ILE A 165 -2.45 -14.88 -2.67
N ILE A 166 -2.96 -16.11 -2.49
CA ILE A 166 -2.15 -17.25 -2.00
C ILE A 166 -0.97 -17.51 -2.97
N ARG A 167 -1.22 -17.50 -4.27
CA ARG A 167 -0.19 -17.71 -5.31
C ARG A 167 0.91 -16.66 -5.31
N ALA A 168 0.62 -15.47 -4.85
CA ALA A 168 1.58 -14.36 -4.78
C ALA A 168 2.48 -14.40 -3.54
N PHE A 169 2.31 -15.36 -2.64
CA PHE A 169 3.13 -15.47 -1.45
C PHE A 169 4.59 -15.76 -1.80
N PRO A 170 5.52 -14.93 -1.34
CA PRO A 170 6.93 -15.04 -1.68
C PRO A 170 7.69 -16.01 -0.79
N GLY A 171 8.86 -16.39 -1.27
CA GLY A 171 9.77 -17.30 -0.57
C GLY A 171 9.60 -18.75 -0.97
N ARG A 172 10.65 -19.53 -0.78
CA ARG A 172 10.69 -20.99 -0.99
C ARG A 172 11.61 -21.60 0.04
N ILE A 173 11.22 -22.74 0.57
CA ILE A 173 12.00 -23.60 1.45
C ILE A 173 11.91 -25.02 0.94
N ASP A 174 13.02 -25.75 0.99
CA ASP A 174 13.04 -27.15 0.60
C ASP A 174 12.27 -28.01 1.61
N ILE A 175 11.54 -28.99 1.10
CA ILE A 175 10.81 -29.99 1.88
C ILE A 175 11.49 -31.34 1.69
N THR A 176 12.04 -31.87 2.75
CA THR A 176 12.61 -33.22 2.75
C THR A 176 11.48 -34.25 2.72
N PRO A 177 11.38 -35.10 1.68
CA PRO A 177 10.36 -36.14 1.59
C PRO A 177 10.60 -37.23 2.65
N ASP A 178 9.51 -37.66 3.30
CA ASP A 178 9.55 -38.85 4.14
C ASP A 178 9.29 -40.08 3.29
N GLU A 179 10.32 -40.92 3.08
CA GLU A 179 10.24 -42.11 2.26
C GLU A 179 9.28 -43.17 2.84
N HIS A 180 9.02 -43.16 4.16
CA HIS A 180 8.08 -44.08 4.81
C HIS A 180 6.62 -43.78 4.51
N THR A 181 6.33 -42.57 4.06
CA THR A 181 4.97 -42.15 3.67
C THR A 181 4.66 -42.37 2.20
N LEU A 182 5.66 -42.76 1.40
CA LEU A 182 5.48 -42.97 -0.04
C LEU A 182 4.55 -44.18 -0.31
N PRO A 183 3.71 -44.11 -1.35
CA PRO A 183 3.02 -45.28 -1.87
C PRO A 183 4.00 -46.40 -2.23
N ALA A 184 3.62 -47.66 -2.00
CA ALA A 184 4.51 -48.82 -2.11
C ALA A 184 5.18 -48.97 -3.50
N ASN A 185 4.47 -48.60 -4.57
CA ASN A 185 5.02 -48.63 -5.93
C ASN A 185 6.11 -47.54 -6.12
N LEU A 186 5.98 -46.39 -5.51
CA LEU A 186 6.99 -45.34 -5.57
C LEU A 186 8.16 -45.62 -4.64
N ALA A 187 7.91 -46.16 -3.45
CA ALA A 187 8.96 -46.60 -2.52
C ALA A 187 9.85 -47.69 -3.12
N ALA A 188 9.31 -48.54 -4.01
CA ALA A 188 10.09 -49.54 -4.75
C ALA A 188 10.92 -48.97 -5.91
N THR A 189 10.58 -47.77 -6.39
CA THR A 189 11.20 -47.16 -7.59
C THR A 189 12.16 -46.04 -7.22
N PHE A 190 11.83 -45.26 -6.19
CA PHE A 190 12.60 -44.11 -5.74
C PHE A 190 13.37 -44.43 -4.45
N GLN A 191 14.55 -43.87 -4.33
CA GLN A 191 15.31 -43.79 -3.09
C GLN A 191 15.57 -42.32 -2.74
N ARG A 192 15.58 -42.04 -1.45
CA ARG A 192 15.91 -40.69 -0.97
C ARG A 192 17.41 -40.45 -0.99
N VAL A 193 17.81 -39.34 -1.54
CA VAL A 193 19.18 -38.81 -1.51
C VAL A 193 19.08 -37.36 -1.09
N ASP A 194 19.57 -37.08 0.12
CA ASP A 194 19.43 -35.80 0.79
C ASP A 194 17.93 -35.40 0.90
N ASP A 195 17.52 -34.31 0.28
CA ASP A 195 16.16 -33.75 0.22
C ASP A 195 15.38 -34.13 -1.03
N LYS A 196 15.88 -35.10 -1.83
CA LYS A 196 15.31 -35.50 -3.13
C LYS A 196 15.02 -36.99 -3.20
N LEU A 197 14.07 -37.34 -4.06
CA LEU A 197 13.81 -38.71 -4.48
C LEU A 197 14.43 -38.96 -5.85
N VAL A 198 15.16 -40.03 -6.03
CA VAL A 198 15.81 -40.39 -7.31
C VAL A 198 15.50 -41.83 -7.71
N THR A 199 15.35 -42.08 -9.02
CA THR A 199 15.18 -43.43 -9.57
C THR A 199 16.50 -44.13 -9.80
N SER A 200 17.62 -43.42 -9.79
CA SER A 200 18.94 -43.97 -10.00
C SER A 200 19.34 -44.94 -8.91
N SER A 201 19.71 -46.16 -9.28
CA SER A 201 20.29 -47.14 -8.36
C SER A 201 21.70 -46.76 -7.89
N LYS A 202 22.35 -45.81 -8.58
CA LYS A 202 23.66 -45.23 -8.23
C LYS A 202 23.58 -43.71 -8.40
N PRO A 203 23.13 -42.98 -7.37
CA PRO A 203 22.94 -41.53 -7.46
C PRO A 203 24.17 -40.72 -7.87
N SER A 204 25.37 -41.19 -7.56
CA SER A 204 26.62 -40.58 -7.98
C SER A 204 26.97 -40.80 -9.45
N ASN A 205 26.28 -41.71 -10.16
CA ASN A 205 26.43 -42.01 -11.56
C ASN A 205 25.07 -42.29 -12.21
N PRO A 206 24.23 -41.29 -12.36
CA PRO A 206 22.88 -41.42 -12.92
C PRO A 206 22.95 -41.87 -14.41
N ARG A 207 21.87 -42.53 -14.86
CA ARG A 207 21.70 -42.99 -16.22
C ARG A 207 20.73 -42.09 -16.96
N LEU A 208 20.89 -42.05 -18.28
CA LEU A 208 19.95 -41.38 -19.18
C LEU A 208 18.51 -41.85 -18.89
N GLY A 209 17.62 -40.91 -18.60
CA GLY A 209 16.22 -41.16 -18.24
C GLY A 209 15.95 -41.31 -16.72
N ASP A 210 16.97 -41.33 -15.86
CA ASP A 210 16.75 -41.27 -14.42
C ASP A 210 16.01 -39.98 -14.03
N LEU A 211 15.11 -40.08 -13.05
CA LEU A 211 14.34 -38.96 -12.52
C LEU A 211 14.88 -38.52 -11.16
N ARG A 212 14.81 -37.23 -10.94
CA ARG A 212 15.05 -36.57 -9.64
C ARG A 212 13.89 -35.69 -9.30
N ILE A 213 13.28 -35.88 -8.12
CA ILE A 213 12.10 -35.16 -7.69
C ILE A 213 12.40 -34.48 -6.36
N SER A 214 12.05 -33.21 -6.27
CA SER A 214 12.16 -32.41 -5.05
C SER A 214 10.88 -31.62 -4.80
N TRP A 215 10.72 -31.16 -3.57
CA TRP A 215 9.60 -30.33 -3.18
C TRP A 215 10.08 -29.05 -2.51
N GLU A 216 9.41 -27.96 -2.84
CA GLU A 216 9.53 -26.69 -2.16
C GLU A 216 8.18 -26.28 -1.60
N ALA A 217 8.21 -25.55 -0.49
CA ALA A 217 7.02 -24.94 0.08
C ALA A 217 7.22 -23.45 0.32
N VAL A 218 6.14 -22.69 0.33
CA VAL A 218 6.17 -21.29 0.75
C VAL A 218 6.22 -21.25 2.29
N PRO A 219 7.20 -20.56 2.89
CA PRO A 219 7.30 -20.47 4.34
C PRO A 219 6.10 -19.72 4.94
N VAL A 220 5.58 -20.23 6.06
CA VAL A 220 4.59 -19.50 6.87
C VAL A 220 5.33 -18.45 7.69
N GLN A 221 5.13 -17.19 7.34
CA GLN A 221 5.79 -16.05 7.98
C GLN A 221 4.83 -14.87 8.07
N SER A 222 5.18 -13.86 8.85
CA SER A 222 4.38 -12.63 8.91
C SER A 222 4.27 -11.99 7.53
N MET A 223 3.06 -11.62 7.13
CA MET A 223 2.73 -11.05 5.82
C MET A 223 1.85 -9.83 5.99
N THR A 224 1.96 -8.90 5.08
CA THR A 224 1.02 -7.81 4.86
C THR A 224 0.35 -7.99 3.51
N VAL A 225 -0.97 -7.99 3.50
CA VAL A 225 -1.79 -8.10 2.29
C VAL A 225 -2.61 -6.83 2.14
N LEU A 226 -2.51 -6.21 0.98
CA LEU A 226 -3.39 -5.14 0.52
C LEU A 226 -4.33 -5.71 -0.54
N ALA A 227 -5.62 -5.78 -0.26
CA ALA A 227 -6.61 -6.38 -1.16
C ALA A 227 -8.01 -5.84 -0.90
N ARG A 228 -8.97 -6.15 -1.78
CA ARG A 228 -10.38 -5.79 -1.64
C ARG A 228 -11.10 -6.76 -0.71
N ILE A 229 -11.97 -6.23 0.14
CA ILE A 229 -12.88 -7.04 0.97
C ILE A 229 -14.04 -7.54 0.10
N ASP A 230 -14.19 -8.84 0.00
CA ASP A 230 -15.28 -9.52 -0.70
C ASP A 230 -15.96 -10.52 0.25
N GLY A 231 -16.96 -10.05 0.97
CA GLY A 231 -17.56 -10.81 2.07
C GLY A 231 -16.58 -11.09 3.20
N ASP A 232 -16.24 -12.35 3.45
CA ASP A 232 -15.24 -12.79 4.43
C ASP A 232 -13.86 -13.05 3.83
N THR A 233 -13.68 -12.71 2.55
CA THR A 233 -12.50 -13.03 1.76
C THR A 233 -11.77 -11.77 1.32
N LEU A 234 -10.43 -11.82 1.31
CA LEU A 234 -9.60 -10.86 0.61
C LEU A 234 -9.41 -11.33 -0.84
N ALA A 235 -9.77 -10.48 -1.78
CA ALA A 235 -9.71 -10.76 -3.20
C ALA A 235 -9.04 -9.63 -3.99
N PRO A 236 -8.54 -9.88 -5.19
CA PRO A 236 -8.08 -8.82 -6.09
C PRO A 236 -9.17 -7.80 -6.35
N ARG A 237 -8.81 -6.53 -6.46
CA ARG A 237 -9.66 -5.48 -7.01
C ARG A 237 -9.73 -5.64 -8.54
N GLU A 238 -10.84 -5.26 -9.16
CA GLU A 238 -10.85 -5.01 -10.61
C GLU A 238 -9.84 -3.88 -10.90
N ALA A 239 -8.84 -4.18 -11.68
CA ALA A 239 -7.73 -3.29 -11.96
C ALA A 239 -7.65 -3.01 -13.46
N ALA A 240 -7.09 -1.85 -13.82
CA ALA A 240 -6.76 -1.55 -15.21
C ALA A 240 -5.61 -2.48 -15.70
N ASP A 241 -5.45 -2.59 -17.01
CA ASP A 241 -4.43 -3.44 -17.63
C ASP A 241 -3.05 -3.25 -16.97
N GLY A 242 -2.47 -4.37 -16.52
CA GLY A 242 -1.13 -4.43 -15.91
C GLY A 242 -1.05 -4.32 -14.40
N ASP A 243 -2.15 -4.01 -13.70
CA ASP A 243 -2.22 -4.02 -12.23
C ASP A 243 -2.86 -5.35 -11.74
N GLN A 244 -2.25 -5.99 -10.75
CA GLN A 244 -2.78 -7.23 -10.16
C GLN A 244 -3.99 -6.99 -9.25
N GLY A 245 -4.27 -5.75 -8.88
CA GLY A 245 -5.37 -5.37 -8.02
C GLY A 245 -5.21 -5.74 -6.54
N PHE A 246 -4.03 -6.19 -6.13
CA PHE A 246 -3.64 -6.50 -4.76
C PHE A 246 -2.11 -6.43 -4.61
N ASP A 247 -1.63 -6.39 -3.37
CA ASP A 247 -0.20 -6.48 -3.05
C ASP A 247 0.03 -7.40 -1.85
N VAL A 248 1.17 -8.11 -1.86
CA VAL A 248 1.57 -9.06 -0.81
C VAL A 248 3.04 -8.85 -0.48
N GLN A 249 3.33 -8.52 0.77
CA GLN A 249 4.68 -8.25 1.24
C GLN A 249 5.01 -9.03 2.51
N VAL A 250 6.28 -9.40 2.67
CA VAL A 250 6.78 -10.05 3.88
C VAL A 250 6.90 -9.05 5.02
N GLY A 251 6.51 -9.49 6.21
CA GLY A 251 6.58 -8.70 7.43
C GLY A 251 5.36 -7.83 7.68
N ASP A 252 5.39 -7.10 8.78
CA ASP A 252 4.41 -6.05 9.08
C ASP A 252 4.84 -4.75 8.40
N ARG A 253 4.18 -4.44 7.28
CA ARG A 253 4.42 -3.23 6.51
C ARG A 253 3.33 -2.22 6.78
N SER A 254 3.71 -0.97 7.03
CA SER A 254 2.74 0.11 7.17
C SER A 254 2.01 0.37 5.83
N LEU A 255 0.88 1.09 5.90
CA LEU A 255 0.17 1.47 4.68
C LEU A 255 1.04 2.32 3.72
N LEU A 256 1.95 3.13 4.29
CA LEU A 256 2.89 3.95 3.51
C LEU A 256 3.96 3.11 2.81
N ASP A 257 4.38 2.00 3.41
CA ASP A 257 5.35 1.08 2.80
C ASP A 257 4.74 0.32 1.62
N VAL A 258 3.46 -0.06 1.76
CA VAL A 258 2.71 -0.80 0.72
C VAL A 258 2.27 0.13 -0.41
N LEU A 259 2.00 1.39 -0.10
CA LEU A 259 1.59 2.42 -1.05
C LEU A 259 2.57 3.61 -1.03
N PRO A 260 3.78 3.46 -1.55
CA PRO A 260 4.83 4.48 -1.45
C PRO A 260 4.49 5.81 -2.14
N ALA A 261 3.53 5.82 -3.08
CA ALA A 261 3.00 7.03 -3.70
C ALA A 261 1.96 7.76 -2.85
N MET A 262 1.63 7.24 -1.67
CA MET A 262 0.64 7.82 -0.78
C MET A 262 1.30 8.90 0.09
N PRO A 263 0.79 10.14 0.11
CA PRO A 263 1.28 11.16 1.01
C PRO A 263 0.97 10.77 2.46
N GLU A 264 1.81 11.26 3.39
CA GLU A 264 1.56 11.05 4.82
C GLU A 264 0.18 11.60 5.24
N PRO A 265 -0.55 10.86 6.08
CA PRO A 265 -1.83 11.34 6.59
C PRO A 265 -1.65 12.68 7.32
N PRO A 266 -2.48 13.69 7.02
CA PRO A 266 -2.34 14.99 7.62
C PRO A 266 -2.65 14.93 9.12
N GLN A 267 -1.63 15.23 9.94
CA GLN A 267 -1.76 15.22 11.40
C GLN A 267 -2.24 16.59 11.91
N ALA A 268 -2.95 16.58 13.04
CA ALA A 268 -3.37 17.78 13.76
C ALA A 268 -4.14 18.83 12.93
N VAL A 269 -4.91 18.40 11.92
CA VAL A 269 -5.64 19.27 10.97
C VAL A 269 -6.44 20.36 11.67
N LEU A 270 -7.23 20.00 12.72
CA LEU A 270 -8.04 20.95 13.47
C LEU A 270 -7.20 21.98 14.22
N LEU A 271 -6.07 21.55 14.80
CA LEU A 271 -5.16 22.46 15.51
C LEU A 271 -4.56 23.48 14.53
N VAL A 272 -4.11 23.02 13.35
CA VAL A 272 -3.55 23.90 12.32
C VAL A 272 -4.60 24.90 11.81
N ARG A 273 -5.85 24.48 11.61
CA ARG A 273 -6.98 25.36 11.28
C ARG A 273 -7.23 26.43 12.34
N LEU A 274 -7.20 26.02 13.60
CA LEU A 274 -7.36 26.96 14.74
C LEU A 274 -6.21 27.97 14.79
N VAL A 275 -4.97 27.52 14.66
CA VAL A 275 -3.79 28.42 14.65
C VAL A 275 -3.85 29.38 13.47
N ALA A 276 -4.20 28.91 12.28
CA ALA A 276 -4.36 29.76 11.10
C ALA A 276 -5.41 30.86 11.34
N PHE A 277 -6.55 30.50 11.93
CA PHE A 277 -7.60 31.44 12.29
C PHE A 277 -7.12 32.47 13.31
N VAL A 278 -6.44 32.05 14.39
CA VAL A 278 -5.92 32.97 15.43
C VAL A 278 -4.89 33.93 14.83
N LEU A 279 -3.99 33.44 13.98
CA LEU A 279 -3.00 34.31 13.31
C LEU A 279 -3.67 35.33 12.40
N ALA A 280 -4.69 34.93 11.63
CA ALA A 280 -5.42 35.84 10.75
C ALA A 280 -6.21 36.88 11.54
N ALA A 281 -6.89 36.48 12.63
CA ALA A 281 -7.62 37.41 13.50
C ALA A 281 -6.68 38.38 14.21
N LEU A 282 -5.54 37.90 14.72
CA LEU A 282 -4.54 38.77 15.37
C LEU A 282 -3.93 39.76 14.35
N GLY A 283 -3.65 39.25 13.11
CA GLY A 283 -3.20 40.10 12.01
C GLY A 283 -4.20 41.22 11.70
N ALA A 284 -5.48 40.86 11.57
CA ALA A 284 -6.56 41.85 11.35
C ALA A 284 -6.69 42.84 12.50
N PHE A 285 -6.54 42.41 13.74
CA PHE A 285 -6.53 43.25 14.90
C PHE A 285 -5.43 44.31 14.86
N LEU A 286 -4.20 43.90 14.57
CA LEU A 286 -3.06 44.83 14.47
C LEU A 286 -3.21 45.80 13.28
N LEU A 287 -3.75 45.36 12.15
CA LEU A 287 -4.05 46.23 11.02
C LEU A 287 -5.12 47.28 11.37
N ALA A 288 -6.12 46.88 12.14
CA ALA A 288 -7.18 47.81 12.60
C ALA A 288 -6.74 48.77 13.69
N CYS A 289 -5.63 48.55 14.38
CA CYS A 289 -5.14 49.38 15.52
C CYS A 289 -4.94 50.85 15.16
N THR A 290 -4.81 51.19 13.91
CA THR A 290 -4.62 52.58 13.41
C THR A 290 -5.89 53.20 12.83
N SER A 291 -7.01 52.48 12.81
CA SER A 291 -8.31 52.93 12.30
C SER A 291 -9.28 53.31 13.46
N ARG A 292 -10.49 53.75 13.10
CA ARG A 292 -11.60 53.99 14.03
C ARG A 292 -12.05 52.68 14.76
N LEU A 293 -11.66 51.53 14.26
CA LEU A 293 -11.94 50.22 14.82
C LEU A 293 -10.82 49.69 15.73
N ARG A 294 -9.96 50.59 16.19
CA ARG A 294 -8.88 50.29 17.14
C ARG A 294 -9.39 49.51 18.34
N SER A 295 -8.71 48.42 18.64
CA SER A 295 -9.03 47.52 19.77
C SER A 295 -10.38 46.77 19.67
N ASP A 296 -10.98 46.65 18.49
CA ASP A 296 -12.19 45.85 18.30
C ASP A 296 -11.85 44.38 17.98
N VAL A 297 -11.88 43.56 19.03
CA VAL A 297 -11.61 42.12 18.92
C VAL A 297 -12.67 41.41 18.08
N LEU A 298 -13.96 41.78 18.22
CA LEU A 298 -15.04 41.14 17.47
C LEU A 298 -14.94 41.42 15.97
N PHE A 299 -14.54 42.62 15.58
CA PHE A 299 -14.25 42.96 14.20
C PHE A 299 -13.08 42.14 13.67
N ALA A 300 -12.00 41.99 14.41
CA ALA A 300 -10.84 41.22 14.04
C ALA A 300 -11.15 39.72 13.88
N VAL A 301 -11.94 39.15 14.79
CA VAL A 301 -12.47 37.77 14.70
C VAL A 301 -13.34 37.61 13.46
N GLY A 302 -14.22 38.60 13.16
CA GLY A 302 -15.02 38.58 11.92
C GLY A 302 -14.16 38.53 10.66
N ILE A 303 -13.12 39.34 10.59
CA ILE A 303 -12.18 39.32 9.43
C ILE A 303 -11.44 37.98 9.35
N GLY A 304 -10.95 37.42 10.44
CA GLY A 304 -10.36 36.09 10.48
C GLY A 304 -11.32 34.99 9.99
N ALA A 305 -12.60 35.10 10.44
CA ALA A 305 -13.68 34.20 10.03
C ALA A 305 -14.14 34.38 8.57
N VAL A 306 -13.77 35.47 7.92
CA VAL A 306 -13.91 35.62 6.46
C VAL A 306 -12.70 35.08 5.72
N ALA A 307 -11.51 35.54 6.08
CA ALA A 307 -10.31 35.35 5.29
C ALA A 307 -9.86 33.87 5.23
N VAL A 308 -9.84 33.18 6.38
CA VAL A 308 -9.41 31.79 6.47
C VAL A 308 -10.40 30.84 5.77
N PRO A 309 -11.72 30.89 6.08
CA PRO A 309 -12.68 30.04 5.38
C PRO A 309 -12.85 30.36 3.90
N ALA A 310 -12.66 31.63 3.48
CA ALA A 310 -12.71 31.96 2.06
C ALA A 310 -11.57 31.28 1.26
N VAL A 311 -10.34 31.30 1.79
CA VAL A 311 -9.22 30.59 1.17
C VAL A 311 -9.49 29.09 1.11
N ALA A 312 -9.89 28.48 2.24
CA ALA A 312 -10.22 27.07 2.29
C ALA A 312 -11.37 26.71 1.33
N GLY A 313 -12.45 27.48 1.33
CA GLY A 313 -13.62 27.27 0.47
C GLY A 313 -13.27 27.33 -1.02
N VAL A 314 -12.48 28.32 -1.44
CA VAL A 314 -12.01 28.44 -2.84
C VAL A 314 -11.18 27.23 -3.24
N MET A 315 -10.28 26.75 -2.39
CA MET A 315 -9.47 25.57 -2.68
C MET A 315 -10.32 24.31 -2.88
N TRP A 316 -11.36 24.13 -2.05
CA TRP A 316 -12.23 22.97 -2.14
C TRP A 316 -13.25 23.00 -3.28
N LEU A 317 -13.45 24.13 -3.96
CA LEU A 317 -14.37 24.23 -5.13
C LEU A 317 -14.03 23.25 -6.24
N ALA A 318 -12.73 22.93 -6.42
CA ALA A 318 -12.28 22.00 -7.44
C ALA A 318 -12.30 20.52 -6.99
N GLY A 319 -12.53 20.25 -5.70
CA GLY A 319 -12.47 18.91 -5.13
C GLY A 319 -13.81 18.39 -4.61
N ASP A 320 -14.30 18.96 -3.51
CA ASP A 320 -15.55 18.57 -2.87
C ASP A 320 -16.44 19.78 -2.63
N ALA A 321 -17.50 19.86 -3.41
CA ALA A 321 -18.48 20.97 -3.35
C ALA A 321 -19.18 21.07 -1.98
N MET A 322 -19.37 19.95 -1.28
CA MET A 322 -20.01 19.98 0.05
C MET A 322 -19.08 20.64 1.08
N THR A 323 -17.82 20.23 1.13
CA THR A 323 -16.81 20.85 2.00
C THR A 323 -16.60 22.33 1.63
N ALA A 324 -16.54 22.67 0.33
CA ALA A 324 -16.46 24.05 -0.11
C ALA A 324 -17.63 24.90 0.39
N SER A 325 -18.87 24.40 0.30
CA SER A 325 -20.06 25.12 0.73
C SER A 325 -20.08 25.39 2.24
N VAL A 326 -19.61 24.45 3.06
CA VAL A 326 -19.48 24.64 4.52
C VAL A 326 -18.48 25.77 4.82
N TRP A 327 -17.32 25.78 4.19
CA TRP A 327 -16.32 26.84 4.36
C TRP A 327 -16.82 28.21 3.93
N LEU A 328 -17.51 28.29 2.79
CA LEU A 328 -18.08 29.55 2.28
C LEU A 328 -19.19 30.06 3.20
N LEU A 329 -20.02 29.18 3.76
CA LEU A 329 -21.03 29.57 4.75
C LEU A 329 -20.38 30.21 5.97
N VAL A 330 -19.31 29.64 6.52
CA VAL A 330 -18.57 30.21 7.64
C VAL A 330 -17.99 31.60 7.26
N ALA A 331 -17.48 31.76 6.03
CA ALA A 331 -17.01 33.04 5.54
C ALA A 331 -18.12 34.11 5.49
N VAL A 332 -19.32 33.74 5.04
CA VAL A 332 -20.49 34.64 5.00
C VAL A 332 -20.93 35.05 6.41
N LEU A 333 -20.93 34.12 7.38
CA LEU A 333 -21.23 34.43 8.79
C LEU A 333 -20.17 35.36 9.38
N GLY A 334 -18.89 35.15 9.05
CA GLY A 334 -17.80 36.04 9.46
C GLY A 334 -17.97 37.46 8.90
N ALA A 335 -18.36 37.58 7.62
CA ALA A 335 -18.65 38.86 6.98
C ALA A 335 -19.83 39.57 7.65
N GLY A 336 -20.90 38.84 7.95
CA GLY A 336 -22.05 39.38 8.70
C GLY A 336 -21.63 39.95 10.04
N LEU A 337 -20.80 39.23 10.81
CA LEU A 337 -20.27 39.70 12.10
C LEU A 337 -19.42 40.98 11.93
N ALA A 338 -18.54 41.02 10.96
CA ALA A 338 -17.69 42.17 10.73
C ALA A 338 -18.51 43.41 10.30
N ILE A 339 -19.48 43.26 9.40
CA ILE A 339 -20.38 44.35 8.96
C ILE A 339 -21.22 44.86 10.10
N TRP A 340 -21.87 43.95 10.85
CA TRP A 340 -22.68 44.31 12.02
C TRP A 340 -21.87 45.12 13.02
N ARG A 341 -20.62 44.75 13.27
CA ARG A 341 -19.76 45.45 14.19
C ARG A 341 -19.38 46.84 13.73
N VAL A 342 -19.14 47.05 12.44
CA VAL A 342 -18.89 48.36 11.82
C VAL A 342 -20.13 49.25 11.99
N GLN A 343 -21.33 48.77 11.69
CA GLN A 343 -22.58 49.49 11.80
C GLN A 343 -22.88 49.96 13.23
N GLN A 344 -22.72 49.06 14.23
CA GLN A 344 -22.91 49.43 15.64
C GLN A 344 -21.99 50.59 16.05
N ARG A 345 -20.72 50.56 15.65
CA ARG A 345 -19.80 51.64 16.01
C ARG A 345 -20.06 52.94 15.27
N SER A 346 -20.63 52.88 14.10
CA SER A 346 -21.04 54.09 13.36
C SER A 346 -22.24 54.75 14.01
N ALA A 347 -23.20 53.98 14.53
CA ALA A 347 -24.37 54.49 15.24
C ALA A 347 -24.02 55.14 16.59
N SER A 348 -23.07 54.55 17.36
CA SER A 348 -22.64 55.08 18.66
C SER A 348 -21.80 56.37 18.60
N HIS A 349 -21.45 56.88 17.39
CA HIS A 349 -20.72 58.13 17.19
C HIS A 349 -21.62 59.24 16.63
N SER A 350 -22.88 58.94 16.34
CA SER A 350 -23.87 59.88 15.85
C SER A 350 -24.81 60.40 16.95
N GLU A 351 -24.73 59.87 18.13
CA GLU A 351 -25.31 60.37 19.38
C GLU A 351 -24.23 61.15 20.18
#